data_584f4b969379029948b83810784ba973
#
_entry.id   584f4b969379029948b83810784ba973
#
_cell.length_a   1.000
_cell.length_b   1.000
_cell.length_c   1.000
_cell.angle_alpha   90.00
_cell.angle_beta   90.00
_cell.angle_gamma   90.00
#
_symmetry.space_group_name_H-M   'P 1'
#
loop_
_entity.id
_entity.type
_entity.pdbx_description
1 polymer ?
#
loop_
_entity_poly.entity_id
_entity_poly.type
_entity_poly.pdbx_seq_one_letter_code
_entity_poly.pdbx_strand_id
1 'polypeptide(L)'
;MPERGKGVPRTAKPNRGPAAGPGNRRALIAAAREVFAADGLQAPFSAVAKKAGVGQGSLYRHFPDRLALAVAVFDENIDELEASVEPPDATLDDLLDAIIEQAVVSTALIDLIWTNRHDEHVAHLSTRLGAVAGTVLARERAAGRIGDHVETEDVLLAITMLADVLARTDVEERRAVARRAWAIFHAAFAPR
;
A
#
# COMPACT_ATOMS: atom_id res chain seq x y z
N MET A 1 -34.79 48.58 -25.92
CA MET A 1 -34.60 47.14 -26.11
C MET A 1 -33.19 46.78 -25.68
N PRO A 2 -32.96 46.02 -24.60
CA PRO A 2 -31.64 45.57 -24.19
C PRO A 2 -31.33 44.20 -24.85
N GLU A 3 -30.15 44.12 -25.42
CA GLU A 3 -29.61 42.93 -26.09
C GLU A 3 -29.39 41.78 -25.10
N ARG A 4 -29.87 40.59 -25.49
CA ARG A 4 -29.66 39.34 -24.74
C ARG A 4 -28.22 38.86 -24.95
N GLY A 5 -27.43 38.89 -23.86
CA GLY A 5 -26.11 38.30 -23.85
C GLY A 5 -26.16 36.79 -24.18
N LYS A 6 -25.43 36.39 -25.23
CA LYS A 6 -25.22 34.99 -25.63
C LYS A 6 -24.33 34.31 -24.59
N GLY A 7 -24.89 33.38 -23.84
CA GLY A 7 -24.14 32.51 -22.94
C GLY A 7 -23.09 31.70 -23.70
N VAL A 8 -21.84 31.75 -23.22
CA VAL A 8 -20.74 30.96 -23.75
C VAL A 8 -21.03 29.47 -23.41
N PRO A 9 -20.98 28.55 -24.40
CA PRO A 9 -21.19 27.14 -24.12
C PRO A 9 -20.03 26.59 -23.27
N ARG A 10 -20.35 26.03 -22.09
CA ARG A 10 -19.42 25.26 -21.31
C ARG A 10 -19.01 24.02 -22.10
N THR A 11 -17.77 23.99 -22.57
CA THR A 11 -17.18 22.82 -23.25
C THR A 11 -17.20 21.63 -22.23
N ALA A 12 -18.09 20.68 -22.49
CA ALA A 12 -18.08 19.41 -21.78
C ALA A 12 -16.75 18.69 -22.07
N LYS A 13 -15.99 18.32 -21.02
CA LYS A 13 -14.79 17.47 -21.18
C LYS A 13 -15.17 16.19 -21.93
N PRO A 14 -14.42 15.80 -22.97
CA PRO A 14 -14.73 14.60 -23.74
C PRO A 14 -14.71 13.36 -22.82
N ASN A 15 -15.80 12.62 -22.86
CA ASN A 15 -15.95 11.35 -22.17
C ASN A 15 -14.96 10.36 -22.82
N ARG A 16 -13.85 10.05 -22.16
CA ARG A 16 -12.88 9.06 -22.63
C ARG A 16 -13.53 7.69 -22.48
N GLY A 17 -13.93 7.08 -23.60
CA GLY A 17 -14.67 5.81 -23.66
C GLY A 17 -14.00 4.61 -22.96
N PRO A 18 -14.51 3.36 -23.13
CA PRO A 18 -14.09 2.15 -22.42
C PRO A 18 -12.58 1.87 -22.41
N ALA A 19 -11.85 2.31 -23.43
CA ALA A 19 -10.39 2.19 -23.52
C ALA A 19 -9.62 2.96 -22.42
N ALA A 20 -10.25 3.89 -21.71
CA ALA A 20 -9.64 4.62 -20.60
C ALA A 20 -9.72 3.87 -19.25
N GLY A 21 -10.37 2.70 -19.18
CA GLY A 21 -10.60 1.94 -17.95
C GLY A 21 -9.33 1.61 -17.16
N PRO A 22 -8.34 0.90 -17.75
CA PRO A 22 -7.12 0.52 -17.04
C PRO A 22 -6.28 1.72 -16.60
N GLY A 23 -6.24 2.79 -17.43
CA GLY A 23 -5.56 4.03 -17.08
C GLY A 23 -6.23 4.77 -15.93
N ASN A 24 -7.58 4.79 -15.92
CA ASN A 24 -8.33 5.40 -14.83
C ASN A 24 -8.16 4.65 -13.52
N ARG A 25 -8.13 3.31 -13.53
CA ARG A 25 -7.90 2.50 -12.32
C ARG A 25 -6.57 2.82 -11.68
N ARG A 26 -5.47 2.80 -12.46
CA ARG A 26 -4.13 3.15 -11.96
C ARG A 26 -4.05 4.59 -11.44
N ALA A 27 -4.64 5.55 -12.16
CA ALA A 27 -4.69 6.94 -11.72
C ALA A 27 -5.44 7.11 -10.38
N LEU A 28 -6.52 6.34 -10.17
CA LEU A 28 -7.27 6.34 -8.92
C LEU A 28 -6.48 5.75 -7.76
N ILE A 29 -5.72 4.66 -7.97
CA ILE A 29 -4.87 4.05 -6.93
C ILE A 29 -3.73 5.00 -6.55
N ALA A 30 -3.03 5.58 -7.52
CA ALA A 30 -1.98 6.57 -7.27
C ALA A 30 -2.52 7.79 -6.51
N ALA A 31 -3.68 8.32 -6.91
CA ALA A 31 -4.33 9.43 -6.23
C ALA A 31 -4.78 9.08 -4.80
N ALA A 32 -5.19 7.83 -4.57
CA ALA A 32 -5.59 7.36 -3.24
C ALA A 32 -4.39 7.36 -2.28
N ARG A 33 -3.22 6.89 -2.71
CA ARG A 33 -1.98 6.94 -1.92
C ARG A 33 -1.70 8.37 -1.46
N GLU A 34 -1.74 9.35 -2.38
CA GLU A 34 -1.44 10.75 -2.05
C GLU A 34 -2.51 11.40 -1.15
N VAL A 35 -3.79 11.19 -1.45
CA VAL A 35 -4.90 11.80 -0.69
C VAL A 35 -4.95 11.24 0.73
N PHE A 36 -4.83 9.92 0.89
CA PHE A 36 -4.90 9.32 2.22
C PHE A 36 -3.61 9.52 3.04
N ALA A 37 -2.46 9.67 2.40
CA ALA A 37 -1.24 10.07 3.10
C ALA A 37 -1.32 11.51 3.66
N ALA A 38 -1.92 12.43 2.91
CA ALA A 38 -2.03 13.85 3.30
C ALA A 38 -3.18 14.11 4.27
N ASP A 39 -4.38 13.57 3.99
CA ASP A 39 -5.63 13.94 4.64
C ASP A 39 -6.22 12.81 5.50
N GLY A 40 -5.55 11.64 5.55
CA GLY A 40 -6.01 10.46 6.27
C GLY A 40 -7.27 9.82 5.68
N LEU A 41 -7.79 8.80 6.37
CA LEU A 41 -9.01 8.08 5.94
C LEU A 41 -10.27 8.93 5.94
N GLN A 42 -10.29 10.07 6.63
CA GLN A 42 -11.44 10.97 6.68
C GLN A 42 -11.60 11.82 5.41
N ALA A 43 -10.57 11.85 4.54
CA ALA A 43 -10.65 12.53 3.26
C ALA A 43 -11.90 12.10 2.48
N PRO A 44 -12.64 13.03 1.86
CA PRO A 44 -13.78 12.65 1.03
C PRO A 44 -13.38 11.69 -0.09
N PHE A 45 -14.10 10.58 -0.27
CA PHE A 45 -13.79 9.60 -1.30
C PHE A 45 -13.78 10.23 -2.71
N SER A 46 -14.59 11.27 -2.91
CA SER A 46 -14.59 12.09 -4.12
C SER A 46 -13.28 12.88 -4.34
N ALA A 47 -12.50 13.14 -3.28
CA ALA A 47 -11.20 13.82 -3.42
C ALA A 47 -10.22 12.97 -4.24
N VAL A 48 -10.28 11.65 -4.10
CA VAL A 48 -9.48 10.72 -4.93
C VAL A 48 -9.83 10.87 -6.42
N ALA A 49 -11.12 10.88 -6.76
CA ALA A 49 -11.54 11.10 -8.15
C ALA A 49 -11.06 12.46 -8.71
N LYS A 50 -11.17 13.51 -7.88
CA LYS A 50 -10.71 14.85 -8.24
C LYS A 50 -9.20 14.89 -8.47
N LYS A 51 -8.42 14.29 -7.59
CA LYS A 51 -6.95 14.21 -7.66
C LYS A 51 -6.52 13.41 -8.91
N ALA A 52 -7.18 12.28 -9.18
CA ALA A 52 -6.92 11.44 -10.35
C ALA A 52 -7.37 12.08 -11.69
N GLY A 53 -8.13 13.18 -11.65
CA GLY A 53 -8.72 13.77 -12.85
C GLY A 53 -9.80 12.87 -13.49
N VAL A 54 -10.43 11.99 -12.72
CA VAL A 54 -11.42 11.00 -13.14
C VAL A 54 -12.80 11.39 -12.62
N GLY A 55 -13.85 11.10 -13.38
CA GLY A 55 -15.22 11.35 -12.93
C GLY A 55 -15.63 10.44 -11.76
N GLN A 56 -16.43 10.96 -10.82
CA GLN A 56 -16.93 10.19 -9.66
C GLN A 56 -17.62 8.88 -10.06
N GLY A 57 -18.44 8.88 -11.11
CA GLY A 57 -19.09 7.66 -11.60
C GLY A 57 -18.10 6.61 -12.09
N SER A 58 -16.90 7.00 -12.52
CA SER A 58 -15.83 6.06 -12.85
C SER A 58 -15.13 5.53 -11.59
N LEU A 59 -14.92 6.38 -10.58
CA LEU A 59 -14.40 5.93 -9.28
C LEU A 59 -15.26 4.80 -8.70
N TYR A 60 -16.56 5.04 -8.52
CA TYR A 60 -17.47 4.04 -7.94
C TYR A 60 -17.66 2.79 -8.80
N ARG A 61 -17.39 2.87 -10.10
CA ARG A 61 -17.40 1.72 -10.98
C ARG A 61 -16.17 0.82 -10.82
N HIS A 62 -15.00 1.42 -10.52
CA HIS A 62 -13.78 0.69 -10.25
C HIS A 62 -13.67 0.23 -8.80
N PHE A 63 -14.14 1.06 -7.88
CA PHE A 63 -14.02 0.88 -6.43
C PHE A 63 -15.35 1.26 -5.79
N PRO A 64 -16.21 0.29 -5.45
CA PRO A 64 -17.53 0.56 -4.87
C PRO A 64 -17.44 1.27 -3.52
N ASP A 65 -16.36 1.03 -2.79
CA ASP A 65 -16.12 1.62 -1.47
C ASP A 65 -14.62 1.85 -1.20
N ARG A 66 -14.31 2.34 -0.01
CA ARG A 66 -12.93 2.62 0.40
C ARG A 66 -12.12 1.36 0.62
N LEU A 67 -12.74 0.27 1.09
CA LEU A 67 -12.06 -0.99 1.32
C LEU A 67 -11.56 -1.58 0.01
N ALA A 68 -12.39 -1.61 -1.02
CA ALA A 68 -12.00 -2.06 -2.36
C ALA A 68 -10.83 -1.25 -2.94
N LEU A 69 -10.81 0.06 -2.68
CA LEU A 69 -9.69 0.91 -3.09
C LEU A 69 -8.43 0.65 -2.25
N ALA A 70 -8.57 0.48 -0.93
CA ALA A 70 -7.46 0.16 -0.04
C ALA A 70 -6.82 -1.19 -0.42
N VAL A 71 -7.63 -2.22 -0.63
CA VAL A 71 -7.16 -3.53 -1.10
C VAL A 71 -6.36 -3.39 -2.39
N ALA A 72 -6.85 -2.60 -3.36
CA ALA A 72 -6.14 -2.38 -4.62
C ALA A 72 -4.80 -1.62 -4.45
N VAL A 73 -4.71 -0.70 -3.48
CA VAL A 73 -3.44 -0.04 -3.13
C VAL A 73 -2.46 -1.05 -2.55
N PHE A 74 -2.92 -1.92 -1.63
CA PHE A 74 -2.06 -2.94 -1.03
C PHE A 74 -1.67 -4.05 -2.01
N ASP A 75 -2.55 -4.41 -2.95
CA ASP A 75 -2.18 -5.33 -4.04
C ASP A 75 -0.99 -4.80 -4.83
N GLU A 76 -1.03 -3.53 -5.26
CA GLU A 76 0.11 -2.91 -5.96
C GLU A 76 1.35 -2.81 -5.07
N ASN A 77 1.18 -2.57 -3.75
CA ASN A 77 2.30 -2.58 -2.82
C ASN A 77 2.94 -3.97 -2.74
N ILE A 78 2.15 -5.04 -2.69
CA ILE A 78 2.67 -6.41 -2.66
C ILE A 78 3.31 -6.78 -4.00
N ASP A 79 2.77 -6.35 -5.14
CA ASP A 79 3.42 -6.52 -6.45
C ASP A 79 4.84 -5.91 -6.44
N GLU A 80 5.01 -4.73 -5.84
CA GLU A 80 6.31 -4.07 -5.67
C GLU A 80 7.24 -4.86 -4.72
N LEU A 81 6.71 -5.42 -3.61
CA LEU A 81 7.48 -6.28 -2.70
C LEU A 81 7.90 -7.58 -3.38
N GLU A 82 7.00 -8.24 -4.11
CA GLU A 82 7.32 -9.44 -4.89
C GLU A 82 8.46 -9.16 -5.87
N ALA A 83 8.39 -8.04 -6.60
CA ALA A 83 9.44 -7.63 -7.51
C ALA A 83 10.78 -7.31 -6.80
N SER A 84 10.74 -6.72 -5.60
CA SER A 84 11.94 -6.39 -4.82
C SER A 84 12.70 -7.62 -4.33
N VAL A 85 12.00 -8.74 -4.12
CA VAL A 85 12.60 -10.00 -3.67
C VAL A 85 12.80 -11.03 -4.80
N GLU A 86 12.48 -10.69 -6.05
CA GLU A 86 12.72 -11.55 -7.21
C GLU A 86 14.21 -11.88 -7.39
N PRO A 87 15.17 -10.92 -7.24
CA PRO A 87 16.58 -11.23 -7.32
C PRO A 87 16.98 -12.34 -6.32
N PRO A 88 17.78 -13.35 -6.75
CA PRO A 88 18.12 -14.48 -5.89
C PRO A 88 19.00 -14.11 -4.69
N ASP A 89 19.64 -12.96 -4.72
CA ASP A 89 20.47 -12.37 -3.67
C ASP A 89 19.71 -11.37 -2.78
N ALA A 90 18.41 -11.13 -3.04
CA ALA A 90 17.58 -10.28 -2.21
C ALA A 90 17.49 -10.83 -0.78
N THR A 91 17.67 -9.94 0.19
CA THR A 91 17.76 -10.22 1.62
C THR A 91 16.50 -9.83 2.36
N LEU A 92 16.43 -10.19 3.64
CA LEU A 92 15.36 -9.73 4.52
C LEU A 92 15.46 -8.22 4.78
N ASP A 93 16.67 -7.64 4.74
CA ASP A 93 16.87 -6.20 4.85
C ASP A 93 16.32 -5.45 3.63
N ASP A 94 16.49 -6.00 2.41
CA ASP A 94 15.91 -5.42 1.19
C ASP A 94 14.38 -5.43 1.23
N LEU A 95 13.78 -6.54 1.69
CA LEU A 95 12.33 -6.61 1.90
C LEU A 95 11.85 -5.58 2.92
N LEU A 96 12.59 -5.39 4.01
CA LEU A 96 12.26 -4.41 5.02
C LEU A 96 12.33 -2.98 4.49
N ASP A 97 13.41 -2.64 3.80
CA ASP A 97 13.58 -1.30 3.22
C ASP A 97 12.42 -0.99 2.26
N ALA A 98 11.99 -1.94 1.45
CA ALA A 98 10.83 -1.80 0.58
C ALA A 98 9.53 -1.60 1.38
N ILE A 99 9.33 -2.33 2.48
CA ILE A 99 8.17 -2.17 3.37
C ILE A 99 8.18 -0.79 4.04
N ILE A 100 9.33 -0.31 4.50
CA ILE A 100 9.46 1.01 5.13
C ILE A 100 9.08 2.12 4.15
N GLU A 101 9.57 2.06 2.91
CA GLU A 101 9.22 3.06 1.89
C GLU A 101 7.70 3.08 1.63
N GLN A 102 7.06 1.92 1.59
CA GLN A 102 5.61 1.83 1.41
C GLN A 102 4.82 2.25 2.65
N ALA A 103 5.29 1.92 3.85
CA ALA A 103 4.62 2.27 5.10
C ALA A 103 4.54 3.79 5.30
N VAL A 104 5.56 4.54 4.85
CA VAL A 104 5.54 6.02 4.89
C VAL A 104 4.34 6.59 4.12
N VAL A 105 3.92 5.93 3.03
CA VAL A 105 2.86 6.41 2.13
C VAL A 105 1.48 5.85 2.48
N SER A 106 1.40 4.69 3.14
CA SER A 106 0.14 3.91 3.24
C SER A 106 -0.39 3.74 4.66
N THR A 107 0.21 4.38 5.68
CA THR A 107 -0.18 4.18 7.09
C THR A 107 -1.68 4.38 7.37
N ALA A 108 -2.30 5.36 6.71
CA ALA A 108 -3.73 5.63 6.89
C ALA A 108 -4.63 4.45 6.45
N LEU A 109 -4.17 3.61 5.52
CA LEU A 109 -4.93 2.47 5.01
C LEU A 109 -4.74 1.20 5.87
N ILE A 110 -3.69 1.13 6.67
CA ILE A 110 -3.38 -0.03 7.52
C ILE A 110 -4.53 -0.31 8.48
N ASP A 111 -5.05 0.70 9.16
CA ASP A 111 -6.17 0.55 10.10
C ASP A 111 -7.43 0.00 9.42
N LEU A 112 -7.70 0.42 8.17
CA LEU A 112 -8.85 -0.07 7.40
C LEU A 112 -8.68 -1.56 7.05
N ILE A 113 -7.51 -1.97 6.62
CA ILE A 113 -7.19 -3.37 6.32
C ILE A 113 -7.28 -4.22 7.60
N TRP A 114 -6.70 -3.76 8.71
CA TRP A 114 -6.78 -4.46 9.98
C TRP A 114 -8.21 -4.66 10.50
N THR A 115 -9.03 -3.62 10.42
CA THR A 115 -10.44 -3.68 10.83
C THR A 115 -11.21 -4.71 10.00
N ASN A 116 -10.83 -4.90 8.74
CA ASN A 116 -11.49 -5.82 7.80
C ASN A 116 -10.68 -7.11 7.52
N ARG A 117 -9.75 -7.51 8.40
CA ARG A 117 -8.82 -8.64 8.18
C ARG A 117 -9.50 -9.99 7.92
N HIS A 118 -10.79 -10.13 8.27
CA HIS A 118 -11.58 -11.33 8.03
C HIS A 118 -12.37 -11.30 6.71
N ASP A 119 -12.31 -10.20 5.97
CA ASP A 119 -12.87 -10.09 4.62
C ASP A 119 -12.01 -10.92 3.66
N GLU A 120 -12.65 -11.69 2.78
CA GLU A 120 -11.94 -12.55 1.81
C GLU A 120 -11.03 -11.77 0.86
N HIS A 121 -11.43 -10.53 0.50
CA HIS A 121 -10.62 -9.64 -0.33
C HIS A 121 -9.37 -9.13 0.39
N VAL A 122 -9.37 -9.13 1.71
CA VAL A 122 -8.21 -8.75 2.53
C VAL A 122 -7.35 -9.98 2.85
N ALA A 123 -7.95 -11.14 3.04
CA ALA A 123 -7.25 -12.37 3.42
C ALA A 123 -6.16 -12.77 2.40
N HIS A 124 -6.39 -12.53 1.10
CA HIS A 124 -5.40 -12.84 0.07
C HIS A 124 -4.13 -11.99 0.18
N LEU A 125 -4.23 -10.74 0.66
CA LEU A 125 -3.05 -9.87 0.88
C LEU A 125 -2.10 -10.50 1.90
N SER A 126 -2.64 -11.03 3.01
CA SER A 126 -1.85 -11.72 4.03
C SER A 126 -1.19 -12.99 3.48
N THR A 127 -1.89 -13.74 2.62
CA THR A 127 -1.34 -14.93 1.97
C THR A 127 -0.17 -14.57 1.05
N ARG A 128 -0.32 -13.53 0.22
CA ARG A 128 0.74 -13.04 -0.67
C ARG A 128 1.95 -12.55 0.10
N LEU A 129 1.74 -11.70 1.13
CA LEU A 129 2.82 -11.20 1.97
C LEU A 129 3.55 -12.35 2.67
N GLY A 130 2.81 -13.37 3.13
CA GLY A 130 3.39 -14.58 3.71
C GLY A 130 4.29 -15.34 2.73
N ALA A 131 3.89 -15.45 1.45
CA ALA A 131 4.69 -16.08 0.41
C ALA A 131 6.00 -15.30 0.15
N VAL A 132 5.93 -13.97 0.10
CA VAL A 132 7.12 -13.10 -0.04
C VAL A 132 8.08 -13.31 1.14
N ALA A 133 7.57 -13.19 2.38
CA ALA A 133 8.37 -13.35 3.59
C ALA A 133 9.00 -14.76 3.68
N GLY A 134 8.23 -15.81 3.38
CA GLY A 134 8.71 -17.19 3.38
C GLY A 134 9.81 -17.46 2.34
N THR A 135 9.71 -16.84 1.16
CA THR A 135 10.73 -16.96 0.11
C THR A 135 12.07 -16.39 0.57
N VAL A 136 12.04 -15.18 1.16
CA VAL A 136 13.26 -14.52 1.65
C VAL A 136 13.81 -15.26 2.87
N LEU A 137 12.95 -15.64 3.82
CA LEU A 137 13.35 -16.40 5.01
C LEU A 137 14.09 -17.71 4.65
N ALA A 138 13.59 -18.46 3.66
CA ALA A 138 14.23 -19.69 3.21
C ALA A 138 15.67 -19.44 2.67
N ARG A 139 15.85 -18.33 1.95
CA ARG A 139 17.18 -17.91 1.45
C ARG A 139 18.12 -17.50 2.58
N GLU A 140 17.62 -16.72 3.53
CA GLU A 140 18.38 -16.24 4.69
C GLU A 140 18.83 -17.41 5.58
N ARG A 141 17.95 -18.41 5.81
CA ARG A 141 18.29 -19.64 6.52
C ARG A 141 19.36 -20.45 5.77
N ALA A 142 19.18 -20.65 4.46
CA ALA A 142 20.16 -21.39 3.64
C ALA A 142 21.54 -20.71 3.63
N ALA A 143 21.57 -19.39 3.79
CA ALA A 143 22.81 -18.60 3.91
C ALA A 143 23.37 -18.55 5.35
N GLY A 144 22.68 -19.14 6.32
CA GLY A 144 23.11 -19.15 7.74
C GLY A 144 23.00 -17.78 8.44
N ARG A 145 22.23 -16.83 7.87
CA ARG A 145 22.06 -15.49 8.46
C ARG A 145 20.89 -15.43 9.46
N ILE A 146 19.91 -16.30 9.32
CA ILE A 146 18.77 -16.43 10.23
C ILE A 146 18.74 -17.83 10.81
N GLY A 147 18.37 -17.94 12.09
CA GLY A 147 18.29 -19.21 12.81
C GLY A 147 17.10 -20.06 12.38
N ASP A 148 17.25 -21.39 12.48
CA ASP A 148 16.21 -22.37 12.13
C ASP A 148 14.95 -22.25 13.02
N HIS A 149 15.06 -21.57 14.15
CA HIS A 149 13.95 -21.37 15.09
C HIS A 149 12.97 -20.25 14.63
N VAL A 150 13.32 -19.47 13.61
CA VAL A 150 12.48 -18.37 13.12
C VAL A 150 11.51 -18.90 12.08
N GLU A 151 10.21 -18.75 12.28
CA GLU A 151 9.17 -19.15 11.32
C GLU A 151 8.68 -17.95 10.51
N THR A 152 7.98 -18.21 9.40
CA THR A 152 7.41 -17.14 8.56
C THR A 152 6.46 -16.26 9.35
N GLU A 153 5.73 -16.84 10.30
CA GLU A 153 4.82 -16.14 11.20
C GLU A 153 5.54 -15.14 12.11
N ASP A 154 6.79 -15.43 12.52
CA ASP A 154 7.61 -14.51 13.32
C ASP A 154 8.00 -13.28 12.48
N VAL A 155 8.37 -13.49 11.23
CA VAL A 155 8.68 -12.40 10.29
C VAL A 155 7.44 -11.54 10.03
N LEU A 156 6.27 -12.16 9.78
CA LEU A 156 5.02 -11.45 9.58
C LEU A 156 4.58 -10.67 10.83
N LEU A 157 4.80 -11.25 12.01
CA LEU A 157 4.54 -10.57 13.28
C LEU A 157 5.45 -9.34 13.44
N ALA A 158 6.74 -9.47 13.13
CA ALA A 158 7.69 -8.36 13.17
C ALA A 158 7.30 -7.23 12.20
N ILE A 159 6.92 -7.58 10.96
CA ILE A 159 6.41 -6.62 9.97
C ILE A 159 5.15 -5.90 10.48
N THR A 160 4.23 -6.64 11.06
CA THR A 160 2.98 -6.10 11.63
C THR A 160 3.24 -5.14 12.77
N MET A 161 4.09 -5.54 13.73
CA MET A 161 4.48 -4.68 14.86
C MET A 161 5.16 -3.40 14.37
N LEU A 162 6.04 -3.53 13.37
CA LEU A 162 6.71 -2.38 12.75
C LEU A 162 5.71 -1.44 12.09
N ALA A 163 4.79 -1.97 11.29
CA ALA A 163 3.77 -1.17 10.61
C ALA A 163 2.90 -0.38 11.62
N ASP A 164 2.49 -1.02 12.73
CA ASP A 164 1.69 -0.39 13.79
C ASP A 164 2.47 0.73 14.52
N VAL A 165 3.76 0.51 14.79
CA VAL A 165 4.63 1.56 15.37
C VAL A 165 4.79 2.72 14.41
N LEU A 166 5.06 2.46 13.12
CA LEU A 166 5.27 3.51 12.12
C LEU A 166 4.00 4.32 11.85
N ALA A 167 2.82 3.71 11.95
CA ALA A 167 1.54 4.41 11.80
C ALA A 167 1.35 5.51 12.87
N ARG A 168 2.00 5.39 14.03
CA ARG A 168 1.92 6.32 15.18
C ARG A 168 3.16 7.17 15.36
N THR A 169 4.13 7.06 14.45
CA THR A 169 5.39 7.81 14.48
C THR A 169 5.32 8.98 13.53
N ASP A 170 5.88 10.12 13.92
CA ASP A 170 5.99 11.29 13.05
C ASP A 170 6.81 10.97 11.80
N VAL A 171 6.41 11.55 10.66
CA VAL A 171 6.95 11.21 9.34
C VAL A 171 8.48 11.32 9.28
N GLU A 172 9.02 12.34 9.92
CA GLU A 172 10.46 12.62 9.96
C GLU A 172 11.25 11.54 10.73
N GLU A 173 10.61 10.89 11.71
CA GLU A 173 11.24 9.90 12.58
C GLU A 173 11.05 8.45 12.09
N ARG A 174 10.10 8.19 11.18
CA ARG A 174 9.70 6.84 10.77
C ARG A 174 10.89 5.98 10.34
N ARG A 175 11.79 6.51 9.51
CA ARG A 175 12.95 5.74 9.03
C ARG A 175 13.92 5.37 10.17
N ALA A 176 14.14 6.26 11.12
CA ALA A 176 15.03 5.98 12.25
C ALA A 176 14.41 4.95 13.20
N VAL A 177 13.13 5.09 13.50
CA VAL A 177 12.37 4.14 14.32
C VAL A 177 12.31 2.76 13.66
N ALA A 178 12.01 2.70 12.35
CA ALA A 178 11.98 1.46 11.59
C ALA A 178 13.30 0.69 11.67
N ARG A 179 14.42 1.34 11.37
CA ARG A 179 15.74 0.71 11.44
C ARG A 179 16.09 0.23 12.84
N ARG A 180 15.72 0.98 13.88
CA ARG A 180 15.96 0.59 15.27
C ARG A 180 15.13 -0.64 15.67
N ALA A 181 13.85 -0.66 15.34
CA ALA A 181 12.97 -1.79 15.60
C ALA A 181 13.46 -3.04 14.86
N TRP A 182 13.85 -2.87 13.59
CA TRP A 182 14.39 -3.96 12.80
C TRP A 182 15.69 -4.55 13.37
N ALA A 183 16.61 -3.71 13.85
CA ALA A 183 17.82 -4.20 14.48
C ALA A 183 17.53 -5.09 15.72
N ILE A 184 16.44 -4.81 16.44
CA ILE A 184 15.99 -5.64 17.56
C ILE A 184 15.47 -7.00 17.05
N PHE A 185 14.62 -7.00 16.01
CA PHE A 185 14.12 -8.25 15.41
C PHE A 185 15.26 -9.06 14.79
N HIS A 186 16.18 -8.42 14.07
CA HIS A 186 17.32 -9.08 13.46
C HIS A 186 18.21 -9.76 14.50
N ALA A 187 18.43 -9.12 15.66
CA ALA A 187 19.15 -9.75 16.78
C ALA A 187 18.39 -10.96 17.36
N ALA A 188 17.05 -10.92 17.38
CA ALA A 188 16.24 -12.05 17.84
C ALA A 188 16.22 -13.21 16.82
N PHE A 189 16.36 -12.90 15.55
CA PHE A 189 16.36 -13.87 14.43
C PHE A 189 17.74 -14.49 14.18
N ALA A 190 18.79 -13.97 14.77
CA ALA A 190 20.15 -14.48 14.59
C ALA A 190 20.26 -15.98 14.93
N PRO A 191 21.13 -16.73 14.26
CA PRO A 191 21.43 -18.13 14.61
C PRO A 191 21.86 -18.24 16.09
N ARG A 192 21.41 -19.31 16.74
CA ARG A 192 21.76 -19.63 18.15
C ARG A 192 22.92 -20.59 18.20
#